data_d7889dfb8002f0694b470597ac50b3df
#
_entry.id   d7889dfb8002f0694b470597ac50b3df
#
_cell.length_a   1.000
_cell.length_b   1.000
_cell.length_c   1.000
_cell.angle_alpha   90.00
_cell.angle_beta   90.00
_cell.angle_gamma   90.00
#
_symmetry.space_group_name_H-M   'P 1'
#
loop_
_entity.id
_entity.type
_entity.pdbx_description
1 polymer ?
#
loop_
_entity_poly.entity_id
_entity_poly.type
_entity_poly.pdbx_seq_one_letter_code
_entity_poly.pdbx_strand_id
1 'polypeptide(L)'
;MLAANVRSLRKALRWSRRQLALRADISERFLADVEQAAANPSLLRVQALARALDVSLAELLSATSTAERAHVALLGLRGAGKSTVGPRLAERLAVPFVELDACIEAASGLSLDEIFQVHGEAYYRAAERTELRRLLAGDPCVFAVGGGLVTDEESYETLRRRARTVWLRATPEEHWQRVVAQGDTRPMADNEQAFVDLRRILAAREPLYQRAEVVVDTSGACLDDVVTAVAAQVEAAPS
;
A
#
# COMPACT_ATOMS: atom_id res chain seq x y z
N MET A 1 3.85 3.63 -25.86
CA MET A 1 3.08 2.93 -24.83
C MET A 1 3.92 1.81 -24.21
N LEU A 2 4.01 0.58 -24.74
CA LEU A 2 4.82 -0.52 -24.18
C LEU A 2 6.26 -0.11 -23.76
N ALA A 3 6.98 0.59 -24.61
CA ALA A 3 8.35 1.06 -24.35
C ALA A 3 8.46 1.94 -23.09
N ALA A 4 7.51 2.86 -22.92
CA ALA A 4 7.46 3.76 -21.78
C ALA A 4 7.16 2.97 -20.49
N ASN A 5 6.21 2.02 -20.55
CA ASN A 5 5.80 1.19 -19.43
C ASN A 5 6.95 0.31 -18.92
N VAL A 6 7.61 -0.42 -19.84
CA VAL A 6 8.76 -1.26 -19.50
C VAL A 6 9.87 -0.44 -18.84
N ARG A 7 10.19 0.73 -19.43
CA ARG A 7 11.22 1.62 -18.88
C ARG A 7 10.86 2.17 -17.52
N SER A 8 9.62 2.62 -17.33
CA SER A 8 9.13 3.18 -16.06
C SER A 8 9.13 2.14 -14.94
N LEU A 9 8.52 0.97 -15.16
CA LEU A 9 8.48 -0.12 -14.19
C LEU A 9 9.88 -0.60 -13.80
N ARG A 10 10.78 -0.77 -14.77
CA ARG A 10 12.18 -1.13 -14.47
C ARG A 10 12.87 -0.10 -13.58
N LYS A 11 12.70 1.20 -13.90
CA LYS A 11 13.28 2.28 -13.09
C LYS A 11 12.69 2.34 -11.68
N ALA A 12 11.39 2.14 -11.54
CA ALA A 12 10.71 2.07 -10.24
C ALA A 12 11.29 0.96 -9.37
N LEU A 13 11.62 -0.19 -9.97
CA LEU A 13 12.31 -1.30 -9.30
C LEU A 13 13.82 -1.06 -9.11
N ARG A 14 14.35 0.09 -9.52
CA ARG A 14 15.79 0.42 -9.51
C ARG A 14 16.68 -0.61 -10.22
N TRP A 15 16.12 -1.31 -11.22
CA TRP A 15 16.85 -2.32 -11.97
C TRP A 15 17.62 -1.71 -13.16
N SER A 16 18.83 -2.23 -13.38
CA SER A 16 19.54 -2.03 -14.64
C SER A 16 18.83 -2.78 -15.79
N ARG A 17 19.08 -2.39 -17.05
CA ARG A 17 18.60 -3.17 -18.20
C ARG A 17 19.07 -4.62 -18.14
N ARG A 18 20.33 -4.84 -17.76
CA ARG A 18 20.90 -6.18 -17.61
C ARG A 18 20.11 -7.04 -16.61
N GLN A 19 19.68 -6.48 -15.48
CA GLN A 19 18.89 -7.20 -14.49
C GLN A 19 17.50 -7.58 -15.00
N LEU A 20 16.80 -6.68 -15.68
CA LEU A 20 15.50 -7.01 -16.26
C LEU A 20 15.62 -7.99 -17.43
N ALA A 21 16.62 -7.80 -18.30
CA ALA A 21 16.86 -8.68 -19.43
C ALA A 21 17.10 -10.13 -18.98
N LEU A 22 17.92 -10.31 -17.93
CA LEU A 22 18.17 -11.64 -17.33
C LEU A 22 16.87 -12.27 -16.79
N ARG A 23 16.01 -11.49 -16.10
CA ARG A 23 14.76 -12.00 -15.54
C ARG A 23 13.70 -12.34 -16.58
N ALA A 24 13.70 -11.60 -17.69
CA ALA A 24 12.76 -11.79 -18.81
C ALA A 24 13.28 -12.78 -19.86
N ASP A 25 14.45 -13.36 -19.66
CA ASP A 25 15.12 -14.25 -20.62
C ASP A 25 15.21 -13.64 -22.02
N ILE A 26 15.70 -12.40 -22.10
CA ILE A 26 15.96 -11.65 -23.34
C ILE A 26 17.33 -11.01 -23.31
N SER A 27 17.86 -10.65 -24.50
CA SER A 27 19.12 -9.91 -24.55
C SER A 27 18.94 -8.46 -24.07
N GLU A 28 19.98 -7.90 -23.45
CA GLU A 28 19.99 -6.51 -23.01
C GLU A 28 19.81 -5.53 -24.19
N ARG A 29 20.37 -5.87 -25.37
CA ARG A 29 20.19 -5.10 -26.59
C ARG A 29 18.73 -5.09 -27.04
N PHE A 30 18.07 -6.26 -27.06
CA PHE A 30 16.66 -6.34 -27.41
C PHE A 30 15.77 -5.56 -26.43
N LEU A 31 16.07 -5.61 -25.14
CA LEU A 31 15.37 -4.79 -24.14
C LEU A 31 15.58 -3.29 -24.39
N ALA A 32 16.80 -2.88 -24.77
CA ALA A 32 17.08 -1.48 -25.13
C ALA A 32 16.24 -1.02 -26.33
N ASP A 33 16.14 -1.86 -27.35
CA ASP A 33 15.34 -1.59 -28.55
C ASP A 33 13.82 -1.53 -28.21
N VAL A 34 13.35 -2.40 -27.31
CA VAL A 34 11.96 -2.35 -26.78
C VAL A 34 11.71 -1.04 -26.04
N GLU A 35 12.60 -0.63 -25.13
CA GLU A 35 12.47 0.61 -24.36
C GLU A 35 12.57 1.89 -25.22
N GLN A 36 13.14 1.79 -26.40
CA GLN A 36 13.24 2.89 -27.39
C GLN A 36 12.12 2.87 -28.43
N ALA A 37 11.18 1.92 -28.33
CA ALA A 37 10.14 1.64 -29.33
C ALA A 37 10.72 1.30 -30.71
N ALA A 38 11.95 0.83 -30.79
CA ALA A 38 12.65 0.44 -32.02
C ALA A 38 12.45 -1.05 -32.38
N ALA A 39 11.90 -1.86 -31.44
CA ALA A 39 11.59 -3.25 -31.66
C ALA A 39 10.07 -3.50 -31.58
N ASN A 40 9.61 -4.52 -32.34
CA ASN A 40 8.25 -5.06 -32.23
C ASN A 40 8.31 -6.44 -31.56
N PRO A 41 8.18 -6.50 -30.22
CA PRO A 41 8.26 -7.77 -29.49
C PRO A 41 7.05 -8.64 -29.79
N SER A 42 7.27 -9.95 -29.94
CA SER A 42 6.16 -10.92 -29.99
C SER A 42 5.39 -10.95 -28.65
N LEU A 43 4.15 -11.40 -28.70
CA LEU A 43 3.30 -11.51 -27.49
C LEU A 43 4.00 -12.32 -26.37
N LEU A 44 4.70 -13.40 -26.71
CA LEU A 44 5.44 -14.20 -25.73
C LEU A 44 6.56 -13.40 -25.06
N ARG A 45 7.25 -12.52 -25.78
CA ARG A 45 8.28 -11.65 -25.23
C ARG A 45 7.68 -10.56 -24.32
N VAL A 46 6.52 -10.02 -24.70
CA VAL A 46 5.79 -9.06 -23.86
C VAL A 46 5.31 -9.74 -22.57
N GLN A 47 4.83 -10.98 -22.67
CA GLN A 47 4.43 -11.78 -21.51
C GLN A 47 5.60 -12.10 -20.58
N ALA A 48 6.78 -12.40 -21.13
CA ALA A 48 8.00 -12.61 -20.35
C ALA A 48 8.42 -11.34 -19.58
N LEU A 49 8.34 -10.18 -20.24
CA LEU A 49 8.58 -8.89 -19.61
C LEU A 49 7.55 -8.59 -18.51
N ALA A 50 6.26 -8.84 -18.76
CA ALA A 50 5.20 -8.64 -17.76
C ALA A 50 5.45 -9.49 -16.51
N ARG A 51 5.76 -10.78 -16.67
CA ARG A 51 6.11 -11.69 -15.57
C ARG A 51 7.35 -11.22 -14.81
N ALA A 52 8.41 -10.82 -15.53
CA ALA A 52 9.64 -10.35 -14.91
C ALA A 52 9.44 -9.05 -14.10
N LEU A 53 8.50 -8.21 -14.52
CA LEU A 53 8.13 -6.95 -13.85
C LEU A 53 7.02 -7.12 -12.81
N ASP A 54 6.49 -8.36 -12.66
CA ASP A 54 5.39 -8.70 -11.74
C ASP A 54 4.12 -7.86 -11.98
N VAL A 55 3.76 -7.71 -13.26
CA VAL A 55 2.53 -7.05 -13.70
C VAL A 55 1.74 -7.94 -14.67
N SER A 56 0.45 -7.71 -14.80
CA SER A 56 -0.34 -8.38 -15.83
C SER A 56 0.04 -7.90 -17.24
N LEU A 57 -0.22 -8.73 -18.25
CA LEU A 57 -0.03 -8.35 -19.64
C LEU A 57 -0.87 -7.12 -20.02
N ALA A 58 -2.09 -7.04 -19.49
CA ALA A 58 -3.00 -5.92 -19.70
C ALA A 58 -2.41 -4.61 -19.14
N GLU A 59 -1.85 -4.64 -17.95
CA GLU A 59 -1.18 -3.48 -17.33
C GLU A 59 0.03 -3.04 -18.14
N LEU A 60 0.86 -3.99 -18.59
CA LEU A 60 2.03 -3.65 -19.38
C LEU A 60 1.68 -3.01 -20.74
N LEU A 61 0.51 -3.35 -21.30
CA LEU A 61 0.02 -2.87 -22.58
C LEU A 61 -0.99 -1.71 -22.47
N SER A 62 -1.44 -1.35 -21.27
CA SER A 62 -2.37 -0.24 -21.10
C SER A 62 -1.73 1.10 -21.44
N ALA A 63 -2.53 2.07 -21.88
CA ALA A 63 -2.07 3.44 -22.17
C ALA A 63 -1.61 4.21 -20.91
N THR A 64 -1.90 3.68 -19.75
CA THR A 64 -1.58 4.19 -18.43
C THR A 64 -0.25 3.64 -17.91
N SER A 65 0.87 4.11 -18.40
CA SER A 65 2.20 3.63 -17.99
C SER A 65 2.81 4.36 -16.81
N THR A 66 2.24 5.36 -16.36
CA THR A 66 2.14 5.93 -15.03
C THR A 66 0.66 6.11 -14.83
N ALA A 67 -0.11 5.01 -14.75
CA ALA A 67 -1.39 5.10 -14.12
C ALA A 67 -1.09 5.90 -12.88
N GLU A 68 -1.59 7.14 -12.83
CA GLU A 68 -1.79 7.85 -11.59
C GLU A 68 -2.04 6.78 -10.58
N ARG A 69 -1.21 6.68 -9.54
CA ARG A 69 -1.52 5.80 -8.42
C ARG A 69 -2.78 6.38 -7.82
N ALA A 70 -3.87 6.08 -8.49
CA ALA A 70 -5.18 6.66 -8.20
C ALA A 70 -5.71 6.18 -6.84
N HIS A 71 -5.16 5.06 -6.35
CA HIS A 71 -5.42 4.61 -5.00
C HIS A 71 -4.55 5.37 -3.99
N VAL A 72 -5.15 5.70 -2.84
CA VAL A 72 -4.45 6.27 -1.68
C VAL A 72 -4.54 5.30 -0.52
N ALA A 73 -3.40 4.78 -0.07
CA ALA A 73 -3.31 3.85 1.04
C ALA A 73 -2.89 4.56 2.32
N LEU A 74 -3.71 4.52 3.34
CA LEU A 74 -3.43 5.07 4.66
C LEU A 74 -2.72 4.02 5.53
N LEU A 75 -1.51 4.36 5.96
CA LEU A 75 -0.65 3.55 6.82
C LEU A 75 -0.61 4.14 8.23
N GLY A 76 -0.30 3.30 9.17
CA GLY A 76 -0.11 3.67 10.57
C GLY A 76 -0.65 2.60 11.50
N LEU A 77 -0.16 2.61 12.72
CA LEU A 77 -0.59 1.70 13.75
C LEU A 77 -2.07 1.96 14.12
N ARG A 78 -2.67 1.07 14.89
CA ARG A 78 -4.00 1.28 15.48
C ARG A 78 -4.01 2.60 16.25
N GLY A 79 -5.11 3.37 16.17
CA GLY A 79 -5.18 4.71 16.77
C GLY A 79 -4.46 5.82 15.96
N ALA A 80 -3.88 5.53 14.78
CA ALA A 80 -3.30 6.56 13.90
C ALA A 80 -4.34 7.52 13.28
N GLY A 81 -5.63 7.17 13.34
CA GLY A 81 -6.69 7.99 12.77
C GLY A 81 -7.09 7.62 11.34
N LYS A 82 -6.65 6.47 10.82
CA LYS A 82 -6.96 6.02 9.44
C LYS A 82 -8.46 6.00 9.14
N SER A 83 -9.25 5.39 10.01
CA SER A 83 -10.72 5.27 9.87
C SER A 83 -11.47 6.59 10.08
N THR A 84 -10.79 7.62 10.60
CA THR A 84 -11.35 8.97 10.76
C THR A 84 -10.96 9.88 9.60
N VAL A 85 -9.70 9.87 9.21
CA VAL A 85 -9.15 10.66 8.09
C VAL A 85 -9.63 10.10 6.75
N GLY A 86 -9.67 8.76 6.61
CA GLY A 86 -9.96 8.08 5.36
C GLY A 86 -11.26 8.50 4.69
N PRO A 87 -12.42 8.44 5.38
CA PRO A 87 -13.71 8.85 4.79
C PRO A 87 -13.72 10.31 4.33
N ARG A 88 -13.14 11.23 5.12
CA ARG A 88 -13.07 12.65 4.77
C ARG A 88 -12.14 12.92 3.58
N LEU A 89 -11.02 12.22 3.53
CA LEU A 89 -10.11 12.29 2.38
C LEU A 89 -10.78 11.73 1.12
N ALA A 90 -11.48 10.62 1.23
CA ALA A 90 -12.20 9.98 0.14
C ALA A 90 -13.30 10.89 -0.44
N GLU A 91 -14.08 11.52 0.44
CA GLU A 91 -15.07 12.52 0.06
C GLU A 91 -14.44 13.69 -0.73
N ARG A 92 -13.32 14.23 -0.24
CA ARG A 92 -12.58 15.32 -0.89
C ARG A 92 -12.03 14.95 -2.26
N LEU A 93 -11.55 13.70 -2.41
CA LEU A 93 -11.01 13.16 -3.67
C LEU A 93 -12.09 12.59 -4.60
N ALA A 94 -13.36 12.63 -4.17
CA ALA A 94 -14.51 12.08 -4.90
C ALA A 94 -14.37 10.59 -5.26
N VAL A 95 -13.80 9.79 -4.34
CA VAL A 95 -13.62 8.33 -4.47
C VAL A 95 -14.17 7.62 -3.23
N PRO A 96 -14.46 6.29 -3.29
CA PRO A 96 -14.90 5.55 -2.11
C PRO A 96 -13.77 5.39 -1.07
N PHE A 97 -14.19 5.19 0.20
CA PHE A 97 -13.29 4.74 1.28
C PHE A 97 -13.50 3.26 1.57
N VAL A 98 -12.40 2.52 1.78
CA VAL A 98 -12.42 1.08 2.04
C VAL A 98 -11.49 0.74 3.21
N GLU A 99 -11.96 -0.09 4.14
CA GLU A 99 -11.12 -0.75 5.14
C GLU A 99 -10.71 -2.13 4.62
N LEU A 100 -9.41 -2.38 4.45
CA LEU A 100 -8.93 -3.67 3.95
C LEU A 100 -9.31 -4.81 4.89
N ASP A 101 -9.26 -4.56 6.20
CA ASP A 101 -9.65 -5.53 7.22
C ASP A 101 -11.13 -5.94 7.08
N ALA A 102 -12.02 -4.98 6.78
CA ALA A 102 -13.43 -5.27 6.52
C ALA A 102 -13.64 -6.11 5.23
N CYS A 103 -12.80 -5.91 4.21
CA CYS A 103 -12.82 -6.77 3.02
C CYS A 103 -12.42 -8.21 3.35
N ILE A 104 -11.43 -8.40 4.22
CA ILE A 104 -10.98 -9.73 4.68
C ILE A 104 -12.11 -10.42 5.46
N GLU A 105 -12.76 -9.72 6.38
CA GLU A 105 -13.91 -10.26 7.14
C GLU A 105 -15.07 -10.64 6.21
N ALA A 106 -15.41 -9.76 5.27
CA ALA A 106 -16.48 -10.03 4.30
C ALA A 106 -16.17 -11.24 3.39
N ALA A 107 -14.91 -11.39 2.98
CA ALA A 107 -14.49 -12.50 2.12
C ALA A 107 -14.42 -13.84 2.86
N SER A 108 -14.05 -13.83 4.13
CA SER A 108 -13.93 -15.04 4.96
C SER A 108 -15.24 -15.44 5.65
N GLY A 109 -16.16 -14.50 5.85
CA GLY A 109 -17.35 -14.68 6.67
C GLY A 109 -17.06 -14.76 8.17
N LEU A 110 -15.85 -14.41 8.60
CA LEU A 110 -15.36 -14.45 9.97
C LEU A 110 -14.85 -13.08 10.39
N SER A 111 -15.00 -12.74 11.66
CA SER A 111 -14.33 -11.58 12.24
C SER A 111 -12.81 -11.78 12.29
N LEU A 112 -12.02 -10.70 12.34
CA LEU A 112 -10.57 -10.82 12.48
C LEU A 112 -10.16 -11.65 13.69
N ASP A 113 -10.85 -11.51 14.82
CA ASP A 113 -10.58 -12.29 16.01
C ASP A 113 -10.76 -13.79 15.78
N GLU A 114 -11.85 -14.17 15.10
CA GLU A 114 -12.10 -15.57 14.74
C GLU A 114 -11.06 -16.09 13.75
N ILE A 115 -10.65 -15.27 12.75
CA ILE A 115 -9.59 -15.62 11.84
C ILE A 115 -8.29 -15.92 12.60
N PHE A 116 -7.89 -15.04 13.53
CA PHE A 116 -6.65 -15.27 14.30
C PHE A 116 -6.75 -16.46 15.23
N GLN A 117 -7.91 -16.68 15.86
CA GLN A 117 -8.11 -17.80 16.79
C GLN A 117 -8.20 -19.16 16.09
N VAL A 118 -8.89 -19.22 14.94
CA VAL A 118 -9.17 -20.50 14.25
C VAL A 118 -8.08 -20.84 13.24
N HIS A 119 -7.61 -19.85 12.48
CA HIS A 119 -6.72 -20.05 11.34
C HIS A 119 -5.30 -19.52 11.54
N GLY A 120 -5.10 -18.61 12.50
CA GLY A 120 -3.82 -18.03 12.83
C GLY A 120 -3.34 -16.95 11.84
N GLU A 121 -2.17 -16.38 12.14
CA GLU A 121 -1.62 -15.23 11.41
C GLU A 121 -1.30 -15.56 9.94
N ALA A 122 -0.84 -16.75 9.64
CA ALA A 122 -0.47 -17.14 8.27
C ALA A 122 -1.66 -17.08 7.30
N TYR A 123 -2.84 -17.53 7.75
CA TYR A 123 -4.07 -17.44 6.98
C TYR A 123 -4.49 -15.97 6.79
N TYR A 124 -4.47 -15.17 7.87
CA TYR A 124 -4.77 -13.74 7.78
C TYR A 124 -3.87 -13.06 6.74
N ARG A 125 -2.55 -13.31 6.75
CA ARG A 125 -1.62 -12.74 5.78
C ARG A 125 -1.90 -13.16 4.34
N ALA A 126 -2.31 -14.41 4.12
CA ALA A 126 -2.71 -14.88 2.79
C ALA A 126 -4.00 -14.17 2.30
N ALA A 127 -4.99 -14.01 3.19
CA ALA A 127 -6.22 -13.28 2.90
C ALA A 127 -5.94 -11.78 2.66
N GLU A 128 -5.11 -11.15 3.49
CA GLU A 128 -4.67 -9.75 3.34
C GLU A 128 -4.02 -9.52 1.97
N ARG A 129 -3.11 -10.38 1.53
CA ARG A 129 -2.50 -10.30 0.19
C ARG A 129 -3.52 -10.45 -0.93
N THR A 130 -4.48 -11.34 -0.77
CA THR A 130 -5.52 -11.61 -1.78
C THR A 130 -6.44 -10.40 -1.94
N GLU A 131 -6.97 -9.89 -0.82
CA GLU A 131 -7.88 -8.75 -0.84
C GLU A 131 -7.17 -7.44 -1.24
N LEU A 132 -5.91 -7.26 -0.84
CA LEU A 132 -5.10 -6.13 -1.30
C LEU A 132 -4.95 -6.13 -2.83
N ARG A 133 -4.61 -7.27 -3.43
CA ARG A 133 -4.49 -7.38 -4.90
C ARG A 133 -5.82 -7.11 -5.60
N ARG A 134 -6.93 -7.62 -5.04
CA ARG A 134 -8.27 -7.40 -5.57
C ARG A 134 -8.64 -5.91 -5.52
N LEU A 135 -8.41 -5.25 -4.39
CA LEU A 135 -8.68 -3.83 -4.20
C LEU A 135 -7.86 -2.99 -5.19
N LEU A 136 -6.57 -3.26 -5.31
CA LEU A 136 -5.67 -2.54 -6.22
C LEU A 136 -5.95 -2.79 -7.72
N ALA A 137 -6.71 -3.81 -8.07
CA ALA A 137 -7.17 -4.07 -9.43
C ALA A 137 -8.53 -3.42 -9.75
N GLY A 138 -9.21 -2.86 -8.73
CA GLY A 138 -10.50 -2.18 -8.87
C GLY A 138 -10.39 -0.69 -9.20
N ASP A 139 -11.51 0.01 -9.02
CA ASP A 139 -11.59 1.45 -9.22
C ASP A 139 -10.81 2.21 -8.14
N PRO A 140 -10.34 3.44 -8.43
CA PRO A 140 -9.65 4.29 -7.49
C PRO A 140 -10.39 4.46 -6.17
N CYS A 141 -9.67 4.33 -5.06
CA CYS A 141 -10.22 4.53 -3.73
C CYS A 141 -9.17 5.01 -2.73
N VAL A 142 -9.63 5.61 -1.64
CA VAL A 142 -8.84 5.76 -0.41
C VAL A 142 -9.08 4.52 0.44
N PHE A 143 -8.03 3.91 0.97
CA PHE A 143 -8.21 2.75 1.82
C PHE A 143 -7.23 2.70 3.00
N ALA A 144 -7.68 2.12 4.09
CA ALA A 144 -6.88 1.87 5.27
C ALA A 144 -6.40 0.42 5.29
N VAL A 145 -5.14 0.21 5.66
CA VAL A 145 -4.56 -1.12 5.83
C VAL A 145 -4.26 -1.41 7.30
N GLY A 146 -4.22 -2.68 7.65
CA GLY A 146 -3.80 -3.14 8.97
C GLY A 146 -2.38 -2.65 9.29
N GLY A 147 -2.15 -2.24 10.56
CA GLY A 147 -0.84 -1.70 10.97
C GLY A 147 0.33 -2.69 10.85
N GLY A 148 0.04 -3.97 10.64
CA GLY A 148 1.04 -5.02 10.42
C GLY A 148 1.45 -5.22 8.96
N LEU A 149 0.71 -4.69 7.98
CA LEU A 149 0.97 -4.92 6.56
C LEU A 149 2.40 -4.55 6.16
N VAL A 150 2.94 -3.48 6.71
CA VAL A 150 4.31 -3.02 6.41
C VAL A 150 5.40 -4.03 6.78
N THR A 151 5.10 -5.04 7.61
CA THR A 151 6.05 -6.11 7.96
C THR A 151 6.07 -7.25 6.95
N ASP A 152 5.07 -7.35 6.06
CA ASP A 152 5.08 -8.26 4.93
C ASP A 152 5.64 -7.57 3.71
N GLU A 153 6.90 -7.81 3.39
CA GLU A 153 7.63 -7.11 2.33
C GLU A 153 6.94 -7.23 0.97
N GLU A 154 6.35 -8.39 0.64
CA GLU A 154 5.64 -8.60 -0.63
C GLU A 154 4.42 -7.68 -0.75
N SER A 155 3.57 -7.65 0.29
CA SER A 155 2.38 -6.80 0.33
C SER A 155 2.78 -5.32 0.32
N TYR A 156 3.80 -4.95 1.10
CA TYR A 156 4.21 -3.57 1.20
C TYR A 156 4.82 -3.05 -0.11
N GLU A 157 5.66 -3.82 -0.78
CA GLU A 157 6.19 -3.44 -2.10
C GLU A 157 5.09 -3.37 -3.16
N THR A 158 4.11 -4.29 -3.13
CA THR A 158 2.95 -4.23 -4.02
C THR A 158 2.15 -2.95 -3.80
N LEU A 159 1.90 -2.61 -2.53
CA LEU A 159 1.21 -1.39 -2.14
C LEU A 159 1.93 -0.14 -2.63
N ARG A 160 3.24 -0.03 -2.39
CA ARG A 160 4.06 1.12 -2.78
C ARG A 160 4.15 1.31 -4.30
N ARG A 161 4.05 0.25 -5.06
CA ARG A 161 4.04 0.31 -6.53
C ARG A 161 2.72 0.81 -7.10
N ARG A 162 1.59 0.47 -6.46
CA ARG A 162 0.24 0.63 -7.03
C ARG A 162 -0.61 1.69 -6.37
N ALA A 163 -0.23 2.15 -5.18
CA ALA A 163 -0.97 3.18 -4.45
C ALA A 163 -0.03 4.27 -3.97
N ARG A 164 -0.54 5.47 -3.79
CA ARG A 164 0.11 6.53 -3.03
C ARG A 164 0.02 6.15 -1.56
N THR A 165 1.15 5.96 -0.92
CA THR A 165 1.21 5.55 0.48
C THR A 165 1.35 6.74 1.39
N VAL A 166 0.44 6.89 2.34
CA VAL A 166 0.41 7.98 3.31
C VAL A 166 0.55 7.41 4.71
N TRP A 167 1.64 7.70 5.39
CA TRP A 167 1.77 7.36 6.79
C TRP A 167 1.21 8.47 7.69
N LEU A 168 0.16 8.15 8.42
CA LEU A 168 -0.37 8.99 9.50
C LEU A 168 0.45 8.71 10.76
N ARG A 169 1.38 9.61 11.08
CA ARG A 169 2.25 9.51 12.25
C ARG A 169 1.58 10.18 13.45
N ALA A 170 1.63 9.53 14.59
CA ALA A 170 1.23 10.09 15.88
C ALA A 170 2.21 9.65 16.97
N THR A 171 2.23 10.33 18.10
CA THR A 171 3.02 9.93 19.26
C THR A 171 2.45 8.64 19.88
N PRO A 172 3.25 7.84 20.58
CA PRO A 172 2.75 6.65 21.28
C PRO A 172 1.61 6.99 22.28
N GLU A 173 1.70 8.14 22.92
CA GLU A 173 0.72 8.64 23.89
C GLU A 173 -0.63 8.91 23.20
N GLU A 174 -0.63 9.52 22.03
CA GLU A 174 -1.86 9.80 21.27
C GLU A 174 -2.46 8.52 20.70
N HIS A 175 -1.61 7.60 20.19
CA HIS A 175 -2.09 6.26 19.79
C HIS A 175 -2.84 5.58 20.94
N TRP A 176 -2.23 5.60 22.13
CA TRP A 176 -2.81 5.02 23.33
C TRP A 176 -4.13 5.67 23.69
N GLN A 177 -4.17 6.99 23.81
CA GLN A 177 -5.38 7.74 24.16
C GLN A 177 -6.52 7.47 23.17
N ARG A 178 -6.22 7.45 21.86
CA ARG A 178 -7.22 7.22 20.80
C ARG A 178 -7.77 5.78 20.85
N VAL A 179 -6.94 4.78 21.12
CA VAL A 179 -7.36 3.39 21.24
C VAL A 179 -8.24 3.19 22.48
N VAL A 180 -7.85 3.74 23.61
CA VAL A 180 -8.66 3.69 24.84
C VAL A 180 -10.00 4.40 24.66
N ALA A 181 -10.03 5.58 24.04
CA ALA A 181 -11.26 6.32 23.76
C ALA A 181 -12.22 5.60 22.80
N GLN A 182 -11.73 4.71 21.94
CA GLN A 182 -12.54 3.88 21.03
C GLN A 182 -13.19 2.67 21.73
N GLY A 183 -12.98 2.50 23.04
CA GLY A 183 -13.58 1.41 23.81
C GLY A 183 -12.98 0.04 23.52
N ASP A 184 -11.85 0.00 22.81
CA ASP A 184 -11.17 -1.26 22.55
C ASP A 184 -10.30 -1.66 23.75
N THR A 185 -10.93 -2.39 24.62
CA THR A 185 -10.35 -2.88 25.89
C THR A 185 -9.43 -4.08 25.73
N ARG A 186 -9.17 -4.54 24.50
CA ARG A 186 -8.28 -5.69 24.22
C ARG A 186 -6.82 -5.26 24.08
N PRO A 187 -5.97 -5.75 24.80
CA PRO A 187 -5.55 -6.02 26.17
C PRO A 187 -5.02 -4.79 26.89
N MET A 188 -5.55 -3.58 26.63
CA MET A 188 -4.88 -2.31 26.90
C MET A 188 -5.44 -1.51 28.09
N ALA A 189 -6.62 -1.83 28.62
CA ALA A 189 -7.36 -0.89 29.48
C ALA A 189 -6.75 -0.63 30.85
N ASP A 190 -5.89 -1.50 31.41
CA ASP A 190 -5.27 -1.32 32.74
C ASP A 190 -3.86 -1.91 32.85
N ASN A 191 -3.12 -2.00 31.74
CA ASN A 191 -1.85 -2.69 31.74
C ASN A 191 -0.72 -1.78 31.24
N GLU A 192 0.14 -1.31 32.17
CA GLU A 192 1.37 -0.57 31.83
C GLU A 192 2.23 -1.32 30.81
N GLN A 193 2.21 -2.64 30.84
CA GLN A 193 2.91 -3.50 29.88
C GLN A 193 2.38 -3.32 28.46
N ALA A 194 1.07 -3.11 28.28
CA ALA A 194 0.48 -2.92 26.94
C ALA A 194 0.94 -1.60 26.29
N PHE A 195 1.13 -0.54 27.07
CA PHE A 195 1.73 0.70 26.55
C PHE A 195 3.21 0.53 26.17
N VAL A 196 3.96 -0.22 26.96
CA VAL A 196 5.36 -0.56 26.64
C VAL A 196 5.43 -1.37 25.34
N ASP A 197 4.53 -2.36 25.18
CA ASP A 197 4.44 -3.16 23.97
C ASP A 197 4.04 -2.33 22.75
N LEU A 198 3.10 -1.39 22.89
CA LEU A 198 2.73 -0.43 21.85
C LEU A 198 3.95 0.37 21.38
N ARG A 199 4.70 0.93 22.32
CA ARG A 199 5.92 1.70 22.01
C ARG A 199 6.96 0.85 21.29
N ARG A 200 7.16 -0.41 21.73
CA ARG A 200 8.08 -1.35 21.10
C ARG A 200 7.66 -1.67 19.67
N ILE A 201 6.38 -1.95 19.45
CA ILE A 201 5.82 -2.23 18.12
C ILE A 201 5.97 -1.01 17.22
N LEU A 202 5.65 0.18 17.72
CA LEU A 202 5.77 1.42 16.96
C LEU A 202 7.24 1.67 16.56
N ALA A 203 8.17 1.59 17.50
CA ALA A 203 9.60 1.76 17.24
C ALA A 203 10.13 0.74 16.21
N ALA A 204 9.70 -0.52 16.28
CA ALA A 204 10.10 -1.55 15.33
C ALA A 204 9.54 -1.31 13.91
N ARG A 205 8.34 -0.72 13.79
CA ARG A 205 7.66 -0.48 12.51
C ARG A 205 7.93 0.91 11.92
N GLU A 206 8.38 1.86 12.70
CA GLU A 206 8.66 3.23 12.26
C GLU A 206 9.59 3.28 11.03
N PRO A 207 10.73 2.55 10.97
CA PRO A 207 11.58 2.54 9.78
C PRO A 207 10.87 2.01 8.52
N LEU A 208 9.88 1.13 8.69
CA LEU A 208 9.07 0.61 7.60
C LEU A 208 8.05 1.65 7.14
N TYR A 209 7.35 2.30 8.07
CA TYR A 209 6.42 3.37 7.75
C TYR A 209 7.10 4.58 7.09
N GLN A 210 8.34 4.89 7.45
CA GLN A 210 9.13 5.97 6.82
C GLN A 210 9.40 5.74 5.32
N ARG A 211 9.20 4.52 4.82
CA ARG A 211 9.27 4.21 3.39
C ARG A 211 8.02 4.66 2.63
N ALA A 212 6.97 5.15 3.30
CA ALA A 212 5.80 5.74 2.67
C ALA A 212 6.18 6.97 1.84
N GLU A 213 5.41 7.23 0.78
CA GLU A 213 5.63 8.37 -0.12
C GLU A 213 5.35 9.70 0.59
N VAL A 214 4.33 9.71 1.43
CA VAL A 214 3.87 10.87 2.19
C VAL A 214 3.86 10.53 3.68
N VAL A 215 4.36 11.45 4.50
CA VAL A 215 4.29 11.35 5.95
C VAL A 215 3.57 12.58 6.48
N VAL A 216 2.49 12.37 7.22
CA VAL A 216 1.73 13.44 7.85
C VAL A 216 1.70 13.22 9.36
N ASP A 217 2.19 14.18 10.10
CA ASP A 217 2.10 14.20 11.57
C ASP A 217 0.68 14.62 11.96
N THR A 218 0.01 13.78 12.71
CA THR A 218 -1.36 14.01 13.18
C THR A 218 -1.40 14.48 14.65
N SER A 219 -0.22 14.67 15.25
CA SER A 219 -0.10 15.03 16.67
C SER A 219 -0.62 16.45 16.91
N GLY A 220 -1.59 16.57 17.80
CA GLY A 220 -2.21 17.85 18.15
C GLY A 220 -2.96 18.54 17.00
N ALA A 221 -3.03 17.94 15.82
CA ALA A 221 -3.70 18.53 14.66
C ALA A 221 -5.21 18.23 14.66
N CYS A 222 -6.00 19.19 14.17
CA CYS A 222 -7.42 18.93 13.95
C CYS A 222 -7.62 18.04 12.69
N LEU A 223 -8.76 17.36 12.61
CA LEU A 223 -9.06 16.44 11.51
C LEU A 223 -8.99 17.13 10.14
N ASP A 224 -9.57 18.32 10.03
CA ASP A 224 -9.65 19.04 8.75
C ASP A 224 -8.27 19.49 8.27
N ASP A 225 -7.37 19.88 9.18
CA ASP A 225 -5.98 20.21 8.86
C ASP A 225 -5.23 18.98 8.33
N VAL A 226 -5.39 17.83 8.99
CA VAL A 226 -4.79 16.56 8.56
C VAL A 226 -5.29 16.17 7.17
N VAL A 227 -6.60 16.21 6.94
CA VAL A 227 -7.20 15.88 5.63
C VAL A 227 -6.68 16.82 4.55
N THR A 228 -6.59 18.13 4.85
CA THR A 228 -6.07 19.13 3.92
C THR A 228 -4.59 18.88 3.59
N ALA A 229 -3.77 18.60 4.60
CA ALA A 229 -2.36 18.30 4.40
C ALA A 229 -2.14 17.04 3.56
N VAL A 230 -2.91 15.96 3.84
CA VAL A 230 -2.83 14.73 3.06
C VAL A 230 -3.26 14.97 1.62
N ALA A 231 -4.40 15.63 1.38
CA ALA A 231 -4.90 15.90 0.04
C ALA A 231 -3.90 16.72 -0.78
N ALA A 232 -3.37 17.80 -0.20
CA ALA A 232 -2.39 18.64 -0.87
C ALA A 232 -1.13 17.86 -1.30
N GLN A 233 -0.63 16.96 -0.45
CA GLN A 233 0.55 16.14 -0.78
C GLN A 233 0.24 15.03 -1.79
N VAL A 234 -0.95 14.46 -1.73
CA VAL A 234 -1.41 13.44 -2.70
C VAL A 234 -1.63 14.07 -4.09
N GLU A 235 -2.19 15.28 -4.15
CA GLU A 235 -2.44 16.00 -5.41
C GLU A 235 -1.14 16.61 -6.00
N ALA A 236 -0.21 17.06 -5.16
CA ALA A 236 1.03 17.73 -5.58
C ALA A 236 2.14 16.76 -6.04
N ALA A 237 2.06 15.48 -5.69
CA ALA A 237 3.09 14.52 -6.08
C ALA A 237 3.06 14.31 -7.60
N PRO A 238 4.20 14.49 -8.31
CA PRO A 238 4.26 14.39 -9.75
C PRO A 238 3.86 12.99 -10.23
N SER A 239 3.03 13.00 -11.25
CA SER A 239 2.57 11.83 -12.02
C SER A 239 3.75 11.03 -12.60
#